data_bdc6be8a554fe4613d32294858f42f7d
#
_entry.id   bdc6be8a554fe4613d32294858f42f7d
#
_cell.length_a   1.000
_cell.length_b   1.000
_cell.length_c   1.000
_cell.angle_alpha   90.00
_cell.angle_beta   90.00
_cell.angle_gamma   90.00
#
_symmetry.space_group_name_H-M   'P 1'
#
loop_
_entity.id
_entity.type
_entity.pdbx_description
1 polymer ?
#
loop_
_entity_poly.entity_id
_entity_poly.type
_entity_poly.pdbx_seq_one_letter_code
_entity_poly.pdbx_strand_id
1 'polypeptide(L)'
;MTQDAEGVKYKYELSGGQQLTWKPWNDKPFFESLAAIESAEAAYRNVLSDVGCNLPLLNAHDRRMVTETYNGTTSTVGSKTGKRGLIDREWDAEGYVAIEEIARPADFDTDKDGMPDWWERLNGLDPNVPDNNTDADGDGYTALEDYLNWMALPHFEIPLGKSVEIDLMPYFAGYPSSTSFSIAEGDNASISGQKIAISSANTESLASVKVKAEYQGVSL
;
A
#
# COMPACT_ATOMS: atom_id res chain seq x y z
N MET A 1 -25.77 21.29 4.16
CA MET A 1 -25.96 19.84 4.01
C MET A 1 -26.56 19.34 5.30
N THR A 2 -27.77 18.82 5.27
CA THR A 2 -28.44 18.26 6.47
C THR A 2 -28.59 16.76 6.27
N GLN A 3 -28.15 15.99 7.26
CA GLN A 3 -28.30 14.55 7.33
C GLN A 3 -29.42 14.25 8.34
N ASP A 4 -30.40 13.42 7.99
CA ASP A 4 -31.41 12.93 8.91
C ASP A 4 -31.20 11.46 9.31
N ALA A 5 -31.95 10.99 10.32
CA ALA A 5 -31.80 9.65 10.89
C ALA A 5 -32.22 8.49 9.95
N GLU A 6 -32.87 8.79 8.83
CA GLU A 6 -33.36 7.78 7.88
C GLU A 6 -32.44 7.59 6.66
N GLY A 7 -31.32 8.24 6.64
CA GLY A 7 -30.38 8.24 5.56
C GLY A 7 -29.93 9.65 5.19
N VAL A 8 -29.05 9.73 4.24
CA VAL A 8 -28.47 10.99 3.82
C VAL A 8 -29.46 11.70 2.89
N LYS A 9 -30.24 12.62 3.43
CA LYS A 9 -30.99 13.58 2.62
C LYS A 9 -30.17 14.85 2.45
N TYR A 10 -29.67 15.07 1.27
CA TYR A 10 -28.95 16.29 0.96
C TYR A 10 -29.92 17.38 0.52
N LYS A 11 -29.95 18.49 1.24
CA LYS A 11 -30.60 19.69 0.80
C LYS A 11 -29.59 20.56 0.06
N TYR A 12 -29.72 20.66 -1.23
CA TYR A 12 -28.91 21.54 -2.04
C TYR A 12 -29.58 22.87 -2.19
N GLU A 13 -28.95 23.92 -1.71
CA GLU A 13 -29.34 25.29 -1.92
C GLU A 13 -28.38 25.93 -2.94
N LEU A 14 -28.94 26.50 -3.98
CA LEU A 14 -28.24 27.38 -4.89
C LEU A 14 -27.96 28.72 -4.22
N SER A 15 -26.99 29.46 -4.74
CA SER A 15 -26.74 30.85 -4.32
C SER A 15 -28.03 31.66 -4.40
N GLY A 16 -28.49 32.23 -3.26
CA GLY A 16 -29.77 32.93 -3.16
C GLY A 16 -30.92 32.13 -2.53
N GLY A 17 -30.64 30.96 -1.94
CA GLY A 17 -31.63 30.18 -1.19
C GLY A 17 -32.62 29.37 -2.04
N GLN A 18 -32.41 29.29 -3.35
CA GLN A 18 -33.22 28.45 -4.23
C GLN A 18 -32.89 26.98 -4.03
N GLN A 19 -33.93 26.16 -3.90
CA GLN A 19 -33.76 24.71 -3.84
C GLN A 19 -33.72 24.11 -5.24
N LEU A 20 -32.89 23.08 -5.42
CA LEU A 20 -32.87 22.28 -6.64
C LEU A 20 -34.22 21.54 -6.76
N THR A 21 -34.84 21.62 -7.90
CA THR A 21 -36.11 20.93 -8.22
C THR A 21 -35.90 19.54 -8.79
N TRP A 22 -34.65 19.17 -8.99
CA TRP A 22 -34.25 17.88 -9.54
C TRP A 22 -33.27 17.16 -8.57
N LYS A 23 -33.22 15.85 -8.65
CA LYS A 23 -32.31 15.01 -7.84
C LYS A 23 -30.90 15.08 -8.42
N PRO A 24 -29.90 15.64 -7.69
CA PRO A 24 -28.57 15.83 -8.23
C PRO A 24 -27.66 14.59 -8.13
N TRP A 25 -28.22 13.45 -7.83
CA TRP A 25 -27.49 12.17 -7.74
C TRP A 25 -28.28 11.06 -8.41
N ASN A 26 -27.58 10.02 -8.82
CA ASN A 26 -28.17 8.78 -9.29
C ASN A 26 -28.27 7.75 -8.16
N ASP A 27 -29.31 6.94 -8.18
CA ASP A 27 -29.46 5.82 -7.25
C ASP A 27 -28.59 4.62 -7.64
N LYS A 28 -28.05 4.62 -8.84
CA LYS A 28 -27.17 3.59 -9.38
C LYS A 28 -25.92 4.22 -9.98
N PRO A 29 -24.77 3.56 -9.92
CA PRO A 29 -23.58 3.99 -10.64
C PRO A 29 -23.87 4.15 -12.14
N PHE A 30 -23.20 5.10 -12.80
CA PHE A 30 -23.27 5.26 -14.25
C PHE A 30 -22.64 4.08 -15.00
N PHE A 31 -21.62 3.47 -14.40
CA PHE A 31 -20.92 2.32 -14.93
C PHE A 31 -20.81 1.27 -13.83
N GLU A 32 -20.65 0.03 -14.20
CA GLU A 32 -20.26 -1.02 -13.25
C GLU A 32 -18.86 -0.77 -12.74
N SER A 33 -18.64 -0.99 -11.44
CA SER A 33 -17.31 -0.91 -10.85
C SER A 33 -16.48 -2.11 -11.34
N LEU A 34 -15.27 -1.85 -11.81
CA LEU A 34 -14.29 -2.91 -12.12
C LEU A 34 -13.63 -3.46 -10.85
N ALA A 35 -13.67 -2.68 -9.74
CA ALA A 35 -13.20 -3.11 -8.44
C ALA A 35 -14.34 -3.67 -7.58
N ALA A 36 -14.04 -4.62 -6.72
CA ALA A 36 -14.96 -5.10 -5.69
C ALA A 36 -15.37 -3.95 -4.77
N ILE A 37 -16.67 -3.82 -4.49
CA ILE A 37 -17.19 -2.80 -3.59
C ILE A 37 -17.17 -3.36 -2.18
N GLU A 38 -16.43 -2.73 -1.30
CA GLU A 38 -16.30 -3.10 0.11
C GLU A 38 -17.27 -2.30 1.00
N SER A 39 -17.46 -2.77 2.24
CA SER A 39 -18.12 -1.96 3.27
C SER A 39 -17.21 -0.77 3.66
N ALA A 40 -17.79 0.29 4.24
CA ALA A 40 -17.02 1.44 4.69
C ALA A 40 -15.97 1.06 5.75
N GLU A 41 -16.28 0.10 6.63
CA GLU A 41 -15.38 -0.42 7.65
C GLU A 41 -14.21 -1.21 7.03
N ALA A 42 -14.48 -2.03 6.03
CA ALA A 42 -13.46 -2.77 5.31
C ALA A 42 -12.54 -1.81 4.56
N ALA A 43 -13.10 -0.90 3.76
CA ALA A 43 -12.37 0.11 3.02
C ALA A 43 -11.49 0.98 3.93
N TYR A 44 -12.01 1.40 5.10
CA TYR A 44 -11.22 2.16 6.08
C TYR A 44 -9.95 1.41 6.52
N ARG A 45 -10.08 0.12 6.84
CA ARG A 45 -8.94 -0.70 7.28
C ARG A 45 -7.95 -0.99 6.15
N ASN A 46 -8.48 -1.38 5.00
CA ASN A 46 -7.67 -1.76 3.85
C ASN A 46 -6.90 -0.56 3.30
N VAL A 47 -7.55 0.60 3.17
CA VAL A 47 -6.89 1.84 2.74
C VAL A 47 -5.79 2.26 3.71
N LEU A 48 -6.03 2.23 5.03
CA LEU A 48 -5.00 2.59 6.01
C LEU A 48 -3.81 1.62 6.01
N SER A 49 -4.00 0.39 5.54
CA SER A 49 -2.93 -0.61 5.45
C SER A 49 -2.06 -0.44 4.19
N ASP A 50 -2.62 0.16 3.11
CA ASP A 50 -1.97 0.25 1.81
C ASP A 50 -1.85 1.69 1.28
N VAL A 51 -2.01 2.70 2.12
CA VAL A 51 -1.92 4.11 1.73
C VAL A 51 -0.53 4.68 2.02
N GLY A 52 -0.11 5.61 1.18
CA GLY A 52 1.17 6.30 1.29
C GLY A 52 2.30 5.58 0.55
N CYS A 53 3.52 6.06 0.71
CA CYS A 53 4.71 5.38 0.21
C CYS A 53 5.10 4.28 1.20
N ASN A 54 4.45 3.12 1.10
CA ASN A 54 4.54 2.05 2.08
C ASN A 54 5.73 1.10 1.88
N LEU A 55 6.48 1.25 0.79
CA LEU A 55 7.64 0.41 0.51
C LEU A 55 8.96 1.21 0.45
N PRO A 56 10.01 0.67 1.02
CA PRO A 56 10.07 -0.58 1.81
C PRO A 56 9.31 -0.48 3.14
N LEU A 57 9.11 0.71 3.68
CA LEU A 57 8.29 1.03 4.87
C LEU A 57 7.83 2.48 4.79
N LEU A 58 6.67 2.77 5.38
CA LEU A 58 6.18 4.13 5.55
C LEU A 58 7.25 5.02 6.19
N ASN A 59 7.48 6.20 5.63
CA ASN A 59 8.31 7.22 6.24
C ASN A 59 7.64 7.82 7.51
N ALA A 60 8.33 8.72 8.19
CA ALA A 60 7.83 9.30 9.43
C ALA A 60 6.52 10.10 9.24
N HIS A 61 6.39 10.82 8.13
CA HIS A 61 5.18 11.62 7.85
C HIS A 61 3.99 10.74 7.53
N ASP A 62 4.16 9.76 6.64
CA ASP A 62 3.09 8.82 6.27
C ASP A 62 2.64 8.03 7.49
N ARG A 63 3.58 7.52 8.28
CA ARG A 63 3.28 6.79 9.51
C ARG A 63 2.49 7.64 10.51
N ARG A 64 2.86 8.91 10.68
CA ARG A 64 2.12 9.84 11.51
C ARG A 64 0.70 10.01 11.00
N MET A 65 0.51 10.28 9.70
CA MET A 65 -0.80 10.49 9.10
C MET A 65 -1.70 9.26 9.23
N VAL A 66 -1.18 8.07 8.96
CA VAL A 66 -1.90 6.80 9.13
C VAL A 66 -2.29 6.60 10.60
N THR A 67 -1.34 6.80 11.52
CA THR A 67 -1.58 6.63 12.96
C THR A 67 -2.59 7.64 13.50
N GLU A 68 -2.50 8.90 13.10
CA GLU A 68 -3.43 9.95 13.49
C GLU A 68 -4.85 9.68 12.97
N THR A 69 -4.96 9.22 11.72
CA THR A 69 -6.23 8.84 11.13
C THR A 69 -6.84 7.65 11.85
N TYR A 70 -6.05 6.61 12.12
CA TYR A 70 -6.50 5.43 12.85
C TYR A 70 -7.01 5.76 14.27
N ASN A 71 -6.32 6.66 14.97
CA ASN A 71 -6.67 7.06 16.34
C ASN A 71 -7.68 8.22 16.43
N GLY A 72 -8.02 8.85 15.31
CA GLY A 72 -8.85 10.07 15.29
C GLY A 72 -8.18 11.24 16.04
N THR A 73 -6.87 11.37 15.95
CA THR A 73 -6.06 12.36 16.68
C THR A 73 -5.29 13.25 15.72
N THR A 74 -4.61 14.25 16.27
CA THR A 74 -3.63 15.06 15.54
C THR A 74 -2.54 15.56 16.50
N SER A 75 -1.29 15.50 16.05
CA SER A 75 -0.11 16.02 16.78
C SER A 75 0.32 17.41 16.29
N THR A 76 -0.07 17.79 15.06
CA THR A 76 0.36 19.05 14.47
C THR A 76 -0.47 20.25 14.91
N VAL A 77 0.17 21.42 14.96
CA VAL A 77 -0.46 22.72 15.22
C VAL A 77 0.13 23.72 14.24
N GLY A 78 -0.70 24.36 13.46
CA GLY A 78 -0.26 25.38 12.52
C GLY A 78 0.42 26.54 13.20
N SER A 79 1.66 26.85 12.85
CA SER A 79 2.50 27.88 13.49
C SER A 79 1.96 29.31 13.31
N LYS A 80 1.18 29.57 12.26
CA LYS A 80 0.54 30.87 12.00
C LYS A 80 -0.90 30.90 12.50
N THR A 81 -1.65 29.83 12.25
CA THR A 81 -3.08 29.80 12.56
C THR A 81 -3.37 29.38 14.00
N GLY A 82 -2.43 28.71 14.68
CA GLY A 82 -2.62 28.10 15.99
C GLY A 82 -3.64 26.97 16.00
N LYS A 83 -4.08 26.49 14.83
CA LYS A 83 -5.12 25.45 14.72
C LYS A 83 -4.50 24.07 14.73
N ARG A 84 -5.09 23.19 15.53
CA ARG A 84 -4.72 21.78 15.58
C ARG A 84 -5.11 21.07 14.28
N GLY A 85 -4.25 20.17 13.82
CA GLY A 85 -4.48 19.41 12.59
C GLY A 85 -4.19 20.17 11.30
N LEU A 86 -3.74 21.42 11.39
CA LEU A 86 -3.29 22.18 10.24
C LEU A 86 -1.76 22.29 10.22
N ILE A 87 -1.23 22.39 9.03
CA ILE A 87 0.18 22.60 8.75
C ILE A 87 0.27 23.91 7.94
N ASP A 88 0.85 24.96 8.52
CA ASP A 88 1.05 26.23 7.85
C ASP A 88 2.42 26.30 7.19
N ARG A 89 3.36 25.48 7.64
CA ARG A 89 4.73 25.34 7.13
C ARG A 89 5.21 23.90 7.31
N GLU A 90 6.20 23.50 6.54
CA GLU A 90 6.84 22.19 6.61
C GLU A 90 7.37 21.85 8.02
N TRP A 91 7.85 22.86 8.74
CA TRP A 91 8.37 22.72 10.12
C TRP A 91 7.30 22.37 11.16
N ASP A 92 6.04 22.65 10.89
CA ASP A 92 4.93 22.28 11.76
C ASP A 92 4.72 20.75 11.78
N ALA A 93 5.31 20.06 10.80
CA ALA A 93 5.31 18.61 10.63
C ALA A 93 6.73 18.03 10.65
N GLU A 94 7.66 18.63 11.42
CA GLU A 94 9.04 18.18 11.59
C GLU A 94 9.96 18.36 10.37
N GLY A 95 9.51 19.11 9.35
CA GLY A 95 10.31 19.38 8.16
C GLY A 95 10.35 18.22 7.17
N TYR A 96 11.37 18.17 6.33
CA TYR A 96 11.53 17.14 5.32
C TYR A 96 12.21 15.88 5.90
N VAL A 97 11.75 14.71 5.47
CA VAL A 97 12.43 13.46 5.80
C VAL A 97 13.70 13.35 4.98
N ALA A 98 14.82 13.05 5.64
CA ALA A 98 16.06 12.73 4.94
C ALA A 98 15.90 11.39 4.20
N ILE A 99 16.22 11.39 2.91
CA ILE A 99 16.28 10.18 2.09
C ILE A 99 17.75 9.75 2.06
N GLU A 100 18.02 8.52 2.46
CA GLU A 100 19.36 7.96 2.37
C GLU A 100 19.71 7.67 0.91
N GLU A 101 20.83 8.20 0.45
CA GLU A 101 21.36 7.89 -0.89
C GLU A 101 22.06 6.51 -0.84
N ILE A 102 21.49 5.54 -1.54
CA ILE A 102 22.10 4.22 -1.71
C ILE A 102 22.74 4.16 -3.10
N ALA A 103 24.07 4.12 -3.12
CA ALA A 103 24.81 3.87 -4.36
C ALA A 103 24.71 2.38 -4.74
N ARG A 104 24.16 2.10 -5.90
CA ARG A 104 24.13 0.75 -6.46
C ARG A 104 25.45 0.43 -7.15
N PRO A 105 25.93 -0.82 -7.12
CA PRO A 105 27.12 -1.23 -7.86
C PRO A 105 26.92 -1.08 -9.38
N ALA A 106 28.00 -0.97 -10.13
CA ALA A 106 27.95 -0.71 -11.57
C ALA A 106 27.35 -1.88 -12.38
N ASP A 107 27.37 -3.07 -11.81
CA ASP A 107 26.81 -4.33 -12.35
C ASP A 107 25.41 -4.64 -11.78
N PHE A 108 24.73 -3.63 -11.24
CA PHE A 108 23.37 -3.80 -10.76
C PHE A 108 22.38 -3.90 -11.91
N ASP A 109 22.59 -3.15 -12.99
CA ASP A 109 21.78 -3.03 -14.19
C ASP A 109 22.78 -2.76 -15.34
N THR A 110 23.18 -3.85 -16.02
CA THR A 110 24.33 -3.84 -16.96
C THR A 110 24.00 -3.13 -18.26
N ASP A 111 22.81 -3.32 -18.80
CA ASP A 111 22.36 -2.73 -20.07
C ASP A 111 21.61 -1.41 -19.90
N LYS A 112 21.30 -1.03 -18.65
CA LYS A 112 20.70 0.23 -18.23
C LYS A 112 19.26 0.40 -18.72
N ASP A 113 18.50 -0.65 -18.68
CA ASP A 113 17.10 -0.65 -19.08
C ASP A 113 16.11 -0.44 -17.91
N GLY A 114 16.63 -0.41 -16.68
CA GLY A 114 15.88 -0.13 -15.45
C GLY A 114 15.56 -1.37 -14.62
N MET A 115 15.90 -2.56 -15.10
CA MET A 115 15.75 -3.80 -14.36
C MET A 115 17.11 -4.27 -13.81
N PRO A 116 17.19 -4.82 -12.60
CA PRO A 116 18.46 -5.34 -12.11
C PRO A 116 18.77 -6.70 -12.74
N ASP A 117 20.07 -6.92 -13.02
CA ASP A 117 20.59 -8.15 -13.62
C ASP A 117 20.07 -9.45 -12.95
N TRP A 118 19.91 -9.43 -11.63
CA TRP A 118 19.41 -10.61 -10.89
C TRP A 118 17.93 -10.87 -11.16
N TRP A 119 17.12 -9.79 -11.31
CA TRP A 119 15.70 -9.90 -11.66
C TRP A 119 15.54 -10.52 -13.05
N GLU A 120 16.27 -10.00 -14.01
CA GLU A 120 16.24 -10.48 -15.40
C GLU A 120 16.61 -11.96 -15.48
N ARG A 121 17.72 -12.37 -14.83
CA ARG A 121 18.12 -13.80 -14.79
C ARG A 121 17.05 -14.70 -14.19
N LEU A 122 16.36 -14.26 -13.13
CA LEU A 122 15.31 -15.05 -12.49
C LEU A 122 14.03 -15.14 -13.33
N ASN A 123 13.79 -14.15 -14.20
CA ASN A 123 12.64 -14.11 -15.10
C ASN A 123 12.96 -14.56 -16.54
N GLY A 124 14.19 -15.06 -16.78
CA GLY A 124 14.60 -15.60 -18.07
C GLY A 124 14.92 -14.54 -19.11
N LEU A 125 15.19 -13.32 -18.70
CA LEU A 125 15.66 -12.20 -19.53
C LEU A 125 17.19 -12.17 -19.60
N ASP A 126 17.75 -11.42 -20.54
CA ASP A 126 19.21 -11.30 -20.72
C ASP A 126 19.72 -9.95 -20.20
N PRO A 127 20.50 -9.89 -19.10
CA PRO A 127 21.01 -8.65 -18.53
C PRO A 127 21.93 -7.81 -19.42
N ASN A 128 22.16 -8.21 -20.68
CA ASN A 128 22.97 -7.46 -21.64
C ASN A 128 22.12 -6.92 -22.80
N VAL A 129 20.81 -7.13 -22.79
CA VAL A 129 19.91 -6.75 -23.88
C VAL A 129 18.77 -5.91 -23.31
N PRO A 130 18.69 -4.61 -23.61
CA PRO A 130 17.61 -3.77 -23.10
C PRO A 130 16.26 -4.22 -23.64
N ASP A 131 15.62 -5.12 -22.92
CA ASP A 131 14.36 -5.77 -23.29
C ASP A 131 13.19 -5.37 -22.38
N ASN A 132 13.35 -4.33 -21.58
CA ASN A 132 12.39 -3.77 -20.66
C ASN A 132 10.98 -3.49 -21.22
N ASN A 133 10.87 -3.29 -22.53
CA ASN A 133 9.60 -3.05 -23.21
C ASN A 133 8.99 -4.29 -23.87
N THR A 134 9.56 -5.47 -23.64
CA THR A 134 9.00 -6.73 -24.13
C THR A 134 7.90 -7.22 -23.18
N ASP A 135 6.88 -7.88 -23.74
CA ASP A 135 5.86 -8.63 -23.01
C ASP A 135 6.10 -10.11 -23.34
N ALA A 136 7.00 -10.74 -22.56
CA ALA A 136 7.50 -12.07 -22.89
C ALA A 136 6.52 -13.20 -22.51
N ASP A 137 5.69 -12.99 -21.50
CA ASP A 137 4.69 -13.97 -21.04
C ASP A 137 3.30 -13.72 -21.62
N GLY A 138 3.08 -12.56 -22.26
CA GLY A 138 1.84 -12.22 -22.97
C GLY A 138 0.68 -11.83 -22.05
N ASP A 139 0.98 -11.34 -20.86
CA ASP A 139 -0.03 -10.95 -19.88
C ASP A 139 -0.53 -9.50 -20.07
N GLY A 140 0.13 -8.72 -20.92
CA GLY A 140 -0.21 -7.34 -21.28
C GLY A 140 0.59 -6.28 -20.53
N TYR A 141 1.52 -6.68 -19.67
CA TYR A 141 2.51 -5.82 -19.04
C TYR A 141 3.88 -6.01 -19.69
N THR A 142 4.70 -5.00 -19.65
CA THR A 142 6.09 -5.09 -20.09
C THR A 142 6.97 -5.63 -18.97
N ALA A 143 8.13 -6.19 -19.28
CA ALA A 143 9.08 -6.72 -18.30
C ALA A 143 9.45 -5.69 -17.21
N LEU A 144 9.57 -4.40 -17.59
CA LEU A 144 9.77 -3.33 -16.61
C LEU A 144 8.55 -3.12 -15.72
N GLU A 145 7.34 -3.18 -16.27
CA GLU A 145 6.11 -3.06 -15.48
C GLU A 145 5.97 -4.22 -14.51
N ASP A 146 6.35 -5.43 -14.90
CA ASP A 146 6.39 -6.59 -14.01
C ASP A 146 7.38 -6.41 -12.86
N TYR A 147 8.57 -5.88 -13.16
CA TYR A 147 9.53 -5.53 -12.12
C TYR A 147 8.98 -4.47 -11.17
N LEU A 148 8.35 -3.41 -11.69
CA LEU A 148 7.75 -2.35 -10.87
C LEU A 148 6.55 -2.86 -10.05
N ASN A 149 5.72 -3.73 -10.61
CA ASN A 149 4.62 -4.38 -9.90
C ASN A 149 5.14 -5.25 -8.75
N TRP A 150 6.22 -6.00 -8.98
CA TRP A 150 6.88 -6.77 -7.93
C TRP A 150 7.48 -5.85 -6.85
N MET A 151 8.15 -4.77 -7.25
CA MET A 151 8.71 -3.77 -6.32
C MET A 151 7.62 -3.10 -5.47
N ALA A 152 6.39 -3.02 -5.97
CA ALA A 152 5.25 -2.48 -5.24
C ALA A 152 4.71 -3.43 -4.14
N LEU A 153 5.20 -4.66 -4.06
CA LEU A 153 4.87 -5.60 -3.01
C LEU A 153 5.98 -5.66 -1.94
N PRO A 154 5.65 -5.96 -0.68
CA PRO A 154 6.67 -6.25 0.33
C PRO A 154 7.57 -7.41 -0.12
N HIS A 155 8.87 -7.19 -0.17
CA HIS A 155 9.85 -8.17 -0.62
C HIS A 155 11.07 -8.22 0.31
N PHE A 156 11.68 -9.38 0.41
CA PHE A 156 12.78 -9.66 1.34
C PHE A 156 13.81 -10.55 0.68
N GLU A 157 15.07 -10.17 0.81
CA GLU A 157 16.19 -11.04 0.44
C GLU A 157 16.50 -11.99 1.60
N ILE A 158 16.40 -13.30 1.36
CA ILE A 158 16.66 -14.32 2.36
C ILE A 158 17.84 -15.17 1.87
N PRO A 159 18.98 -15.18 2.57
CA PRO A 159 20.12 -16.01 2.18
C PRO A 159 19.72 -17.49 2.09
N LEU A 160 20.28 -18.20 1.11
CA LEU A 160 19.93 -19.60 0.83
C LEU A 160 20.03 -20.50 2.08
N GLY A 161 19.01 -21.30 2.30
CA GLY A 161 18.91 -22.21 3.45
C GLY A 161 18.73 -21.49 4.80
N LYS A 162 18.35 -20.20 4.79
CA LYS A 162 18.04 -19.42 5.98
C LYS A 162 16.57 -19.10 6.08
N SER A 163 16.17 -18.53 7.20
CA SER A 163 14.84 -18.01 7.44
C SER A 163 14.89 -16.59 7.99
N VAL A 164 13.85 -15.83 7.72
CA VAL A 164 13.60 -14.50 8.28
C VAL A 164 12.30 -14.52 9.05
N GLU A 165 12.25 -13.75 10.13
CA GLU A 165 11.01 -13.49 10.88
C GLU A 165 10.60 -12.03 10.67
N ILE A 166 9.37 -11.80 10.25
CA ILE A 166 8.82 -10.49 9.88
C ILE A 166 7.62 -10.22 10.76
N ASP A 167 7.56 -9.02 11.33
CA ASP A 167 6.36 -8.50 12.00
C ASP A 167 5.35 -8.05 10.93
N LEU A 168 4.14 -8.58 10.99
CA LEU A 168 3.09 -8.29 10.02
C LEU A 168 2.38 -6.94 10.30
N MET A 169 2.37 -6.49 11.54
CA MET A 169 1.59 -5.30 11.91
C MET A 169 1.94 -4.02 11.13
N PRO A 170 3.21 -3.75 10.78
CA PRO A 170 3.55 -2.60 9.95
C PRO A 170 2.89 -2.59 8.56
N TYR A 171 2.58 -3.76 8.02
CA TYR A 171 1.92 -3.93 6.71
C TYR A 171 0.40 -3.93 6.79
N PHE A 172 -0.14 -3.93 8.00
CA PHE A 172 -1.58 -3.93 8.26
C PHE A 172 -1.96 -2.82 9.24
N ALA A 173 -1.46 -1.60 8.98
CA ALA A 173 -1.58 -0.46 9.88
C ALA A 173 -3.03 -0.02 10.16
N GLY A 174 -3.98 -0.38 9.31
CA GLY A 174 -5.42 -0.17 9.51
C GLY A 174 -6.10 -1.19 10.44
N TYR A 175 -5.36 -2.22 10.90
CA TYR A 175 -5.88 -3.29 11.72
C TYR A 175 -5.38 -3.20 13.17
N PRO A 176 -6.20 -3.59 14.18
CA PRO A 176 -5.76 -3.58 15.56
C PRO A 176 -4.83 -4.76 15.88
N SER A 177 -4.11 -4.67 16.99
CA SER A 177 -3.19 -5.73 17.44
C SER A 177 -3.86 -7.07 17.77
N SER A 178 -5.20 -7.11 17.85
CA SER A 178 -5.98 -8.34 18.02
C SER A 178 -6.35 -9.03 16.71
N THR A 179 -5.81 -8.56 15.57
CA THR A 179 -6.01 -9.17 14.25
C THR A 179 -5.40 -10.56 14.21
N SER A 180 -6.12 -11.50 13.60
CA SER A 180 -5.60 -12.83 13.30
C SER A 180 -5.03 -12.85 11.88
N PHE A 181 -3.91 -13.58 11.74
CA PHE A 181 -3.23 -13.75 10.46
C PHE A 181 -3.21 -15.23 10.07
N SER A 182 -3.33 -15.50 8.80
CA SER A 182 -3.21 -16.85 8.21
C SER A 182 -2.50 -16.77 6.86
N ILE A 183 -1.87 -17.87 6.46
CA ILE A 183 -1.31 -18.01 5.12
C ILE A 183 -2.45 -18.43 4.21
N ALA A 184 -2.71 -17.62 3.18
CA ALA A 184 -3.70 -17.93 2.15
C ALA A 184 -3.08 -18.73 1.01
N GLU A 185 -1.85 -18.38 0.60
CA GLU A 185 -1.09 -19.05 -0.46
C GLU A 185 0.41 -19.01 -0.13
N GLY A 186 1.16 -19.96 -0.64
CA GLY A 186 2.61 -20.06 -0.52
C GLY A 186 3.08 -21.13 0.44
N ASP A 187 4.31 -21.61 0.16
CA ASP A 187 4.99 -22.64 0.93
C ASP A 187 6.15 -22.02 1.73
N ASN A 188 6.79 -22.84 2.56
CA ASN A 188 7.96 -22.46 3.37
C ASN A 188 7.74 -21.28 4.32
N ALA A 189 6.52 -21.04 4.75
CA ALA A 189 6.18 -20.02 5.71
C ALA A 189 5.33 -20.57 6.85
N SER A 190 5.42 -19.92 8.01
CA SER A 190 4.57 -20.21 9.17
C SER A 190 4.26 -18.93 9.93
N ILE A 191 3.06 -18.85 10.50
CA ILE A 191 2.62 -17.70 11.30
C ILE A 191 2.54 -18.09 12.76
N SER A 192 3.07 -17.22 13.63
CA SER A 192 2.97 -17.29 15.07
C SER A 192 2.58 -15.91 15.62
N GLY A 193 1.35 -15.77 16.06
CA GLY A 193 0.81 -14.47 16.49
C GLY A 193 0.81 -13.45 15.36
N GLN A 194 1.57 -12.38 15.53
CA GLN A 194 1.67 -11.29 14.55
C GLN A 194 2.92 -11.39 13.66
N LYS A 195 3.62 -12.50 13.71
CA LYS A 195 4.86 -12.70 12.98
C LYS A 195 4.75 -13.84 11.99
N ILE A 196 5.36 -13.64 10.84
CA ILE A 196 5.57 -14.69 9.84
C ILE A 196 7.04 -15.06 9.79
N ALA A 197 7.34 -16.34 9.81
CA ALA A 197 8.66 -16.87 9.50
C ALA A 197 8.63 -17.46 8.10
N ILE A 198 9.56 -17.02 7.25
CA ILE A 198 9.71 -17.48 5.86
C ILE A 198 11.08 -18.10 5.72
N SER A 199 11.16 -19.30 5.12
CA SER A 199 12.40 -20.00 4.86
C SER A 199 12.71 -20.00 3.38
N SER A 200 13.96 -19.65 3.03
CA SER A 200 14.44 -19.72 1.65
C SER A 200 14.68 -21.15 1.18
N ALA A 201 14.60 -21.35 -0.12
CA ALA A 201 15.06 -22.58 -0.77
C ALA A 201 16.60 -22.73 -0.72
N ASN A 202 17.13 -23.83 -1.25
CA ASN A 202 18.56 -24.05 -1.39
C ASN A 202 19.11 -23.57 -2.75
N THR A 203 18.24 -23.03 -3.58
CA THR A 203 18.56 -22.46 -4.92
C THR A 203 17.93 -21.09 -5.02
N GLU A 204 18.57 -20.19 -5.76
CA GLU A 204 18.02 -18.89 -6.06
C GLU A 204 16.67 -19.03 -6.77
N SER A 205 15.67 -18.32 -6.26
CA SER A 205 14.31 -18.33 -6.80
C SER A 205 13.51 -17.17 -6.25
N LEU A 206 12.53 -16.74 -7.00
CA LEU A 206 11.44 -15.90 -6.48
C LEU A 206 10.38 -16.82 -5.85
N ALA A 207 9.88 -16.45 -4.70
CA ALA A 207 8.78 -17.12 -4.04
C ALA A 207 7.83 -16.08 -3.46
N SER A 208 6.55 -16.38 -3.44
CA SER A 208 5.54 -15.51 -2.88
C SER A 208 4.76 -16.20 -1.77
N VAL A 209 4.35 -15.42 -0.78
CA VAL A 209 3.47 -15.86 0.29
C VAL A 209 2.36 -14.82 0.43
N LYS A 210 1.10 -15.27 0.30
CA LYS A 210 -0.05 -14.41 0.56
C LYS A 210 -0.50 -14.59 2.00
N VAL A 211 -0.55 -13.49 2.72
CA VAL A 211 -1.02 -13.43 4.10
C VAL A 211 -2.41 -12.81 4.11
N LYS A 212 -3.33 -13.45 4.80
CA LYS A 212 -4.67 -12.92 5.07
C LYS A 212 -4.72 -12.37 6.49
N ALA A 213 -5.10 -11.12 6.62
CA ALA A 213 -5.47 -10.51 7.89
C ALA A 213 -6.99 -10.59 8.08
N GLU A 214 -7.46 -10.90 9.27
CA GLU A 214 -8.89 -10.95 9.59
C GLU A 214 -9.19 -10.34 10.95
N TYR A 215 -10.15 -9.44 10.97
CA TYR A 215 -10.66 -8.80 12.18
C TYR A 215 -12.16 -8.48 12.06
N GLN A 216 -12.99 -9.03 12.95
CA GLN A 216 -14.45 -8.81 13.00
C GLN A 216 -15.16 -9.02 11.66
N GLY A 217 -14.74 -10.03 10.90
CA GLY A 217 -15.32 -10.35 9.59
C GLY A 217 -14.83 -9.46 8.43
N VAL A 218 -13.94 -8.52 8.69
CA VAL A 218 -13.20 -7.77 7.66
C VAL A 218 -11.88 -8.47 7.39
N SER A 219 -11.52 -8.62 6.12
CA SER A 219 -10.26 -9.27 5.72
C SER A 219 -9.55 -8.50 4.61
N LEU A 220 -8.23 -8.57 4.60
CA LEU A 220 -7.30 -8.10 3.58
C LEU A 220 -6.37 -9.25 3.22
#